data_4d3eeae89a896aeae90e8c0c3a487e54
#
_entry.id   4d3eeae89a896aeae90e8c0c3a487e54
#
_cell.length_a   1.000
_cell.length_b   1.000
_cell.length_c   1.000
_cell.angle_alpha   90.00
_cell.angle_beta   90.00
_cell.angle_gamma   90.00
#
_symmetry.space_group_name_H-M   'P 1'
#
loop_
_entity.id
_entity.type
_entity.pdbx_description
1 polymer ?
#
loop_
_entity_poly.entity_id
_entity_poly.type
_entity_poly.pdbx_seq_one_letter_code
_entity_poly.pdbx_strand_id
1 'polypeptide(L)'
;SRGLGDVYKRQLIAYQELTGDNKYRKYIEKGFEYYIQNFFEANGMPKYYDNRTYPIDIHCPGQLLVTLARLHKIEEYKEIAEKVIDWTIRNMQDRKGYFYYQLKPGISSKISYMRWSNAFIFNAMSHYLLAE
;
A
#
# COMPACT_ATOMS: atom_id res chain seq x y z
N SER A 1 5.22 1.32 -16.73
CA SER A 1 4.69 2.23 -15.73
C SER A 1 4.15 1.47 -14.52
N ARG A 2 4.32 2.04 -13.34
CA ARG A 2 3.92 1.42 -12.07
C ARG A 2 2.44 1.10 -11.99
N GLY A 3 1.57 2.01 -12.43
CA GLY A 3 0.13 1.83 -12.39
C GLY A 3 -0.36 0.59 -13.14
N LEU A 4 0.28 0.27 -14.25
CA LEU A 4 -0.05 -0.93 -15.02
C LEU A 4 0.32 -2.21 -14.27
N GLY A 5 1.46 -2.23 -13.59
CA GLY A 5 1.90 -3.38 -12.79
C GLY A 5 0.97 -3.66 -11.62
N ASP A 6 0.51 -2.62 -10.93
CA ASP A 6 -0.41 -2.76 -9.80
C ASP A 6 -1.80 -3.22 -10.24
N VAL A 7 -2.30 -2.70 -11.34
CA VAL A 7 -3.56 -3.15 -11.95
C VAL A 7 -3.48 -4.62 -12.34
N TYR A 8 -2.39 -5.02 -12.98
CA TYR A 8 -2.17 -6.39 -13.40
C TYR A 8 -2.12 -7.38 -12.23
N LYS A 9 -1.42 -7.03 -11.16
CA LYS A 9 -1.38 -7.84 -9.93
C LYS A 9 -2.75 -7.99 -9.30
N ARG A 10 -3.52 -6.92 -9.23
CA ARG A 10 -4.91 -6.97 -8.72
C ARG A 10 -5.79 -7.89 -9.56
N GLN A 11 -5.65 -7.85 -10.88
CA GLN A 11 -6.40 -8.70 -11.78
C GLN A 11 -6.05 -10.18 -11.60
N LEU A 12 -4.77 -10.52 -11.42
CA LEU A 12 -4.34 -11.89 -11.17
C LEU A 12 -4.86 -12.44 -9.83
N ILE A 13 -4.85 -11.61 -8.78
CA ILE A 13 -5.41 -11.98 -7.49
C ILE A 13 -6.91 -12.23 -7.62
N ALA A 14 -7.64 -11.32 -8.26
CA ALA A 14 -9.08 -11.46 -8.47
C ALA A 14 -9.41 -12.71 -9.31
N TYR A 15 -8.63 -13.01 -10.33
CA TYR A 15 -8.77 -14.23 -11.12
C TYR A 15 -8.62 -15.47 -10.24
N GLN A 16 -7.58 -15.53 -9.41
CA GLN A 16 -7.36 -16.66 -8.51
C GLN A 16 -8.50 -16.84 -7.50
N GLU A 17 -8.98 -15.72 -6.92
CA GLU A 17 -10.10 -15.73 -5.97
C GLU A 17 -11.39 -16.25 -6.60
N LEU A 18 -11.69 -15.83 -7.85
CA LEU A 18 -12.93 -16.18 -8.54
C LEU A 18 -12.93 -17.60 -9.12
N THR A 19 -11.78 -18.07 -9.60
CA THR A 19 -11.69 -19.34 -10.33
C THR A 19 -11.13 -20.49 -9.49
N GLY A 20 -10.47 -20.18 -8.36
CA GLY A 20 -9.74 -21.16 -7.57
C GLY A 20 -8.49 -21.70 -8.28
N ASP A 21 -8.11 -21.14 -9.42
CA ASP A 21 -6.96 -21.57 -10.21
C ASP A 21 -5.67 -20.99 -9.66
N ASN A 22 -4.77 -21.85 -9.18
CA ASN A 22 -3.48 -21.51 -8.59
C ASN A 22 -2.34 -21.40 -9.62
N LYS A 23 -2.65 -21.42 -10.91
CA LYS A 23 -1.66 -21.39 -11.98
C LYS A 23 -0.68 -20.21 -11.89
N TYR A 24 -1.18 -19.04 -11.46
CA TYR A 24 -0.41 -17.81 -11.38
C TYR A 24 0.13 -17.48 -9.98
N ARG A 25 -0.13 -18.34 -9.00
CA ARG A 25 0.26 -18.10 -7.60
C ARG A 25 1.74 -17.80 -7.43
N LYS A 26 2.60 -18.57 -8.06
CA LYS A 26 4.05 -18.40 -8.02
C LYS A 26 4.50 -17.03 -8.55
N TYR A 27 3.88 -16.55 -9.61
CA TYR A 27 4.15 -15.23 -10.19
C TYR A 27 3.66 -14.11 -9.27
N ILE A 28 2.50 -14.28 -8.65
CA ILE A 28 1.94 -13.33 -7.69
C ILE A 28 2.87 -13.19 -6.48
N GLU A 29 3.30 -14.29 -5.90
CA GLU A 29 4.20 -14.32 -4.75
C GLU A 29 5.54 -13.66 -5.06
N LYS A 30 6.16 -14.00 -6.18
CA LYS A 30 7.43 -13.41 -6.61
C LYS A 30 7.30 -11.90 -6.86
N GLY A 31 6.24 -11.48 -7.51
CA GLY A 31 5.95 -10.06 -7.74
C GLY A 31 5.69 -9.30 -6.44
N PHE A 32 5.05 -9.93 -5.47
CA PHE A 32 4.79 -9.34 -4.17
C PHE A 32 6.07 -9.18 -3.34
N GLU A 33 6.95 -10.18 -3.34
CA GLU A 33 8.27 -10.08 -2.70
C GLU A 33 9.09 -8.92 -3.27
N TYR A 34 9.14 -8.80 -4.59
CA TYR A 34 9.79 -7.67 -5.24
C TYR A 34 9.20 -6.32 -4.80
N TYR A 35 7.88 -6.24 -4.74
CA TYR A 35 7.17 -5.05 -4.29
C TYR A 35 7.55 -4.65 -2.86
N ILE A 36 7.52 -5.59 -1.92
CA ILE A 36 7.90 -5.33 -0.52
C ILE A 36 9.35 -4.86 -0.41
N GLN A 37 10.28 -5.49 -1.13
CA GLN A 37 11.70 -5.18 -1.05
C GLN A 37 12.08 -3.83 -1.66
N ASN A 38 11.36 -3.39 -2.70
CA ASN A 38 11.78 -2.24 -3.50
C ASN A 38 10.95 -0.98 -3.28
N PHE A 39 9.75 -1.09 -2.74
CA PHE A 39 8.83 0.05 -2.59
C PHE A 39 8.64 0.52 -1.14
N PHE A 40 9.34 -0.08 -0.19
CA PHE A 40 9.31 0.33 1.21
C PHE A 40 10.71 0.39 1.79
N GLU A 41 10.98 1.46 2.57
CA GLU A 41 12.19 1.56 3.34
C GLU A 41 12.11 0.73 4.65
N ALA A 42 13.25 0.52 5.30
CA ALA A 42 13.29 -0.28 6.52
C ALA A 42 12.43 0.30 7.67
N ASN A 43 12.21 1.62 7.67
CA ASN A 43 11.37 2.30 8.65
C ASN A 43 9.87 2.32 8.30
N GLY A 44 9.48 1.70 7.19
CA GLY A 44 8.10 1.70 6.70
C GLY A 44 7.74 2.82 5.75
N MET A 45 8.67 3.73 5.42
CA MET A 45 8.43 4.83 4.49
C MET A 45 8.14 4.28 3.08
N PRO A 46 6.96 4.56 2.50
CA PRO A 46 6.64 4.07 1.16
C PRO A 46 7.33 4.90 0.09
N LYS A 47 7.59 4.28 -1.06
CA LYS A 47 8.16 4.94 -2.24
C LYS A 47 7.18 4.86 -3.41
N TYR A 48 7.09 5.92 -4.17
CA TYR A 48 6.30 5.93 -5.40
C TYR A 48 6.98 5.16 -6.54
N TYR A 49 8.30 5.24 -6.60
CA TYR A 49 9.14 4.53 -7.55
C TYR A 49 10.17 3.63 -6.84
N ASP A 50 10.57 2.55 -7.46
CA ASP A 50 11.61 1.67 -6.92
C ASP A 50 12.99 2.33 -6.82
N ASN A 51 13.25 3.32 -7.67
CA ASN A 51 14.54 4.01 -7.78
C ASN A 51 14.56 5.41 -7.16
N ARG A 52 13.45 5.91 -6.58
CA ARG A 52 13.43 7.21 -5.88
C ARG A 52 12.28 7.30 -4.88
N THR A 53 12.54 8.06 -3.82
CA THR A 53 11.64 8.17 -2.67
C THR A 53 10.44 9.08 -2.93
N TYR A 54 10.69 10.27 -3.48
CA TYR A 54 9.64 11.29 -3.63
C TYR A 54 9.08 11.36 -5.05
N PRO A 55 7.82 11.79 -5.20
CA PRO A 55 6.85 12.11 -4.14
C PRO A 55 6.38 10.87 -3.36
N ILE A 56 5.96 11.05 -2.11
CA ILE A 56 5.34 9.98 -1.31
C ILE A 56 3.82 10.19 -1.37
N ASP A 57 3.12 9.21 -1.91
CA ASP A 57 1.68 9.26 -2.14
C ASP A 57 0.95 8.36 -1.15
N ILE A 58 -0.16 8.83 -0.60
CA ILE A 58 -0.95 8.10 0.39
C ILE A 58 -1.51 6.76 -0.15
N HIS A 59 -1.65 6.63 -1.46
CA HIS A 59 -2.06 5.37 -2.07
C HIS A 59 -1.02 4.26 -1.94
N CYS A 60 0.26 4.61 -1.75
CA CYS A 60 1.32 3.61 -1.59
C CYS A 60 1.16 2.75 -0.34
N PRO A 61 1.03 3.32 0.87
CA PRO A 61 0.76 2.52 2.05
C PRO A 61 -0.60 1.82 2.02
N GLY A 62 -1.63 2.49 1.50
CA GLY A 62 -2.95 1.88 1.36
C GLY A 62 -2.94 0.66 0.44
N GLN A 63 -2.19 0.71 -0.64
CA GLN A 63 -2.05 -0.41 -1.58
C GLN A 63 -1.40 -1.63 -0.93
N LEU A 64 -0.41 -1.43 -0.08
CA LEU A 64 0.20 -2.52 0.69
C LEU A 64 -0.84 -3.23 1.56
N LEU A 65 -1.60 -2.48 2.35
CA LEU A 65 -2.57 -3.04 3.29
C LEU A 65 -3.66 -3.84 2.59
N VAL A 66 -4.20 -3.30 1.49
CA VAL A 66 -5.21 -4.02 0.68
C VAL A 66 -4.64 -5.30 0.08
N THR A 67 -3.41 -5.25 -0.41
CA THR A 67 -2.76 -6.42 -1.01
C THR A 67 -2.50 -7.52 0.02
N LEU A 68 -2.01 -7.14 1.21
CA LEU A 68 -1.80 -8.11 2.30
C LEU A 68 -3.10 -8.79 2.73
N ALA A 69 -4.18 -8.03 2.87
CA ALA A 69 -5.49 -8.56 3.23
C ALA A 69 -5.99 -9.55 2.17
N ARG A 70 -5.89 -9.21 0.89
CA ARG A 70 -6.34 -10.07 -0.21
C ARG A 70 -5.52 -11.33 -0.39
N LEU A 71 -4.21 -11.27 -0.16
CA LEU A 71 -3.32 -12.43 -0.26
C LEU A 71 -3.34 -13.29 1.00
N HIS A 72 -4.07 -12.90 2.05
CA HIS A 72 -4.06 -13.56 3.36
C HIS A 72 -2.65 -13.69 3.94
N LYS A 73 -1.84 -12.63 3.79
CA LYS A 73 -0.43 -12.58 4.21
C LYS A 73 -0.16 -11.59 5.36
N ILE A 74 -1.20 -11.17 6.07
CA ILE A 74 -1.07 -10.18 7.15
C ILE A 74 -0.11 -10.66 8.24
N GLU A 75 -0.27 -11.90 8.70
CA GLU A 75 0.60 -12.45 9.75
C GLU A 75 2.07 -12.56 9.30
N GLU A 76 2.29 -13.01 8.07
CA GLU A 76 3.63 -13.17 7.51
C GLU A 76 4.38 -11.84 7.39
N TYR A 77 3.68 -10.76 7.03
CA TYR A 77 4.24 -9.42 6.81
C TYR A 77 3.81 -8.40 7.86
N LYS A 78 3.39 -8.86 9.03
CA LYS A 78 2.86 -8.00 10.09
C LYS A 78 3.84 -6.90 10.50
N GLU A 79 5.12 -7.22 10.65
CA GLU A 79 6.14 -6.25 11.05
C GLU A 79 6.25 -5.07 10.08
N ILE A 80 6.34 -5.35 8.77
CA ILE A 80 6.42 -4.27 7.79
C ILE A 80 5.09 -3.52 7.67
N ALA A 81 3.96 -4.20 7.78
CA ALA A 81 2.66 -3.56 7.75
C ALA A 81 2.48 -2.57 8.91
N GLU A 82 2.84 -2.95 10.10
CA GLU A 82 2.78 -2.08 11.29
C GLU A 82 3.72 -0.88 11.16
N LYS A 83 4.93 -1.07 10.64
CA LYS A 83 5.88 0.02 10.36
C LYS A 83 5.31 1.00 9.33
N VAL A 84 4.70 0.51 8.28
CA VAL A 84 4.09 1.34 7.24
C VAL A 84 2.89 2.13 7.78
N ILE A 85 2.01 1.50 8.55
CA ILE A 85 0.88 2.17 9.21
C ILE A 85 1.39 3.27 10.15
N ASP A 86 2.34 2.95 10.99
CA ASP A 86 2.91 3.87 11.98
C ASP A 86 3.58 5.06 11.31
N TRP A 87 4.39 4.81 10.29
CA TRP A 87 5.02 5.85 9.50
C TRP A 87 3.98 6.76 8.82
N THR A 88 2.93 6.17 8.25
CA THR A 88 1.85 6.90 7.57
C THR A 88 1.09 7.81 8.54
N ILE A 89 0.73 7.31 9.71
CA ILE A 89 0.05 8.09 10.73
C ILE A 89 0.93 9.25 11.20
N ARG A 90 2.20 9.00 11.49
CA ARG A 90 3.11 10.03 11.99
C ARG A 90 3.44 11.12 10.98
N ASN A 91 3.53 10.78 9.69
CA ASN A 91 4.03 11.69 8.67
C ASN A 91 2.96 12.21 7.72
N MET A 92 1.85 11.52 7.56
CA MET A 92 0.82 11.85 6.57
C MET A 92 -0.56 12.13 7.16
N GLN A 93 -0.76 11.97 8.47
CA GLN A 93 -2.02 12.32 9.13
C GLN A 93 -1.93 13.67 9.82
N ASP A 94 -2.92 14.54 9.57
CA ASP A 94 -3.07 15.81 10.29
C ASP A 94 -3.61 15.58 11.71
N ARG A 95 -3.39 16.56 12.59
CA ARG A 95 -3.93 16.54 13.95
C ARG A 95 -5.45 16.43 14.00
N LYS A 96 -6.13 16.89 12.95
CA LYS A 96 -7.60 16.79 12.80
C LYS A 96 -8.07 15.41 12.33
N GLY A 97 -7.14 14.50 12.00
CA GLY A 97 -7.43 13.13 11.63
C GLY A 97 -7.43 12.82 10.13
N TYR A 98 -7.48 13.82 9.26
CA TYR A 98 -7.41 13.56 7.82
C TYR A 98 -5.98 13.28 7.36
N PHE A 99 -5.85 12.60 6.21
CA PHE A 99 -4.56 12.29 5.60
C PHE A 99 -4.20 13.25 4.48
N TYR A 100 -2.92 13.59 4.38
CA TYR A 100 -2.37 14.35 3.26
C TYR A 100 -2.30 13.48 2.01
N TYR A 101 -2.49 14.10 0.84
CA TYR A 101 -2.42 13.39 -0.43
C TYR A 101 -1.00 12.96 -0.76
N GLN A 102 -0.05 13.87 -0.70
CA GLN A 102 1.35 13.62 -1.05
C GLN A 102 2.31 14.40 -0.16
N LEU A 103 3.48 13.80 0.04
CA LEU A 103 4.65 14.50 0.57
C LEU A 103 5.66 14.70 -0.55
N LYS A 104 6.20 15.93 -0.66
CA LYS A 104 7.24 16.31 -1.61
C LYS A 104 8.48 16.81 -0.88
N PRO A 105 9.70 16.73 -1.48
CA PRO A 105 10.91 17.24 -0.83
C PRO A 105 10.77 18.73 -0.51
N GLY A 106 10.99 19.12 0.75
CA GLY A 106 10.97 20.53 1.20
C GLY A 106 9.60 21.22 1.21
N ILE A 107 8.57 20.62 0.61
CA ILE A 107 7.20 21.16 0.59
C ILE A 107 6.24 19.98 0.81
N SER A 108 5.61 19.94 1.96
CA SER A 108 4.52 18.99 2.16
C SER A 108 3.24 19.55 1.53
N SER A 109 2.68 18.84 0.58
CA SER A 109 1.33 19.13 0.10
C SER A 109 0.34 18.65 1.13
N LYS A 110 -0.11 19.56 2.00
CA LYS A 110 -1.11 19.29 3.03
C LYS A 110 -2.54 19.28 2.49
N ILE A 111 -2.69 19.18 1.18
CA ILE A 111 -4.00 19.15 0.54
C ILE A 111 -4.62 17.78 0.79
N SER A 112 -5.81 17.79 1.38
CA SER A 112 -6.61 16.59 1.59
C SER A 112 -7.65 16.46 0.49
N TYR A 113 -7.55 15.41 -0.30
CA TYR A 113 -8.59 15.03 -1.26
C TYR A 113 -9.51 14.01 -0.59
N MET A 114 -10.57 14.46 0.09
CA MET A 114 -11.45 13.62 0.90
C MET A 114 -11.99 12.38 0.17
N ARG A 115 -12.33 12.54 -1.11
CA ARG A 115 -12.90 11.42 -1.89
C ARG A 115 -11.87 10.36 -2.27
N TRP A 116 -10.63 10.75 -2.52
CA TRP A 116 -9.62 9.84 -3.06
C TRP A 116 -8.65 9.36 -1.99
N SER A 117 -7.94 10.29 -1.35
CA SER A 117 -6.90 9.91 -0.41
C SER A 117 -7.46 9.39 0.91
N ASN A 118 -8.39 10.12 1.53
CA ASN A 118 -8.90 9.74 2.85
C ASN A 118 -9.81 8.52 2.79
N ALA A 119 -10.71 8.46 1.80
CA ALA A 119 -11.58 7.30 1.61
C ALA A 119 -10.76 6.05 1.30
N PHE A 120 -9.75 6.15 0.45
CA PHE A 120 -8.90 5.02 0.08
C PHE A 120 -8.08 4.50 1.28
N ILE A 121 -7.38 5.38 2.01
CA ILE A 121 -6.57 4.93 3.15
C ILE A 121 -7.43 4.40 4.30
N PHE A 122 -8.57 5.02 4.56
CA PHE A 122 -9.51 4.52 5.55
C PHE A 122 -10.02 3.13 5.19
N ASN A 123 -10.41 2.93 3.95
CA ASN A 123 -10.84 1.63 3.44
C ASN A 123 -9.73 0.59 3.54
N ALA A 124 -8.50 0.96 3.19
CA ALA A 124 -7.34 0.07 3.26
C ALA A 124 -7.03 -0.36 4.70
N MET A 125 -7.03 0.56 5.64
CA MET A 125 -6.81 0.28 7.07
C MET A 125 -7.94 -0.57 7.64
N SER A 126 -9.19 -0.32 7.24
CA SER A 126 -10.35 -1.13 7.64
C SER A 126 -10.25 -2.57 7.14
N HIS A 127 -9.86 -2.77 5.89
CA HIS A 127 -9.60 -4.11 5.35
C HIS A 127 -8.51 -4.85 6.12
N TYR A 128 -7.44 -4.14 6.47
CA TYR A 128 -6.36 -4.72 7.25
C TYR A 128 -6.86 -5.19 8.64
N LEU A 129 -7.58 -4.33 9.36
CA LEU A 129 -8.10 -4.65 10.69
C LEU A 129 -9.12 -5.78 10.67
N LEU A 130 -10.00 -5.81 9.67
CA LEU A 130 -11.03 -6.85 9.54
C LEU A 130 -10.45 -8.21 9.14
N ALA A 131 -9.31 -8.22 8.45
CA ALA A 131 -8.64 -9.45 8.02
C ALA A 131 -7.69 -10.01 9.08
N GLU A 132 -7.35 -9.21 10.06
CA GLU A 132 -6.54 -9.64 11.20
C GLU A 132 -7.37 -10.57 12.12
#